data_e625e83e395231265e58d6c32ea7a0af
#
_entry.id   e625e83e395231265e58d6c32ea7a0af
#
_cell.length_a   1.000
_cell.length_b   1.000
_cell.length_c   1.000
_cell.angle_alpha   90.00
_cell.angle_beta   90.00
_cell.angle_gamma   90.00
#
_symmetry.space_group_name_H-M   'P 1'
#
loop_
_entity.id
_entity.type
_entity.pdbx_description
1 polymer ?
#
loop_
_entity_poly.entity_id
_entity_poly.type
_entity_poly.pdbx_seq_one_letter_code
_entity_poly.pdbx_strand_id
1 'polypeptide(L)'
;MRLSPVIVIGAFALAACGERAAAPKPTETAPAEVKTPEAAVTAALSDADLRRVCRAGLASVHGQQPLAIDVDGVEDGVVHTSWRAPVDGGRMRADCRLQNDLVEWKPLGLPDETLVRWMNQPDDPVIRYVIKDAAITITQTLPDGTTEQADLAVPAEEEAR
;
A
#
# COMPACT_ATOMS: atom_id res chain seq x y z
N MET A 1 -20.14 -44.77 14.18
CA MET A 1 -20.50 -45.28 12.83
C MET A 1 -19.32 -45.05 11.91
N ARG A 2 -18.79 -46.15 11.40
CA ARG A 2 -17.62 -46.27 10.49
C ARG A 2 -18.09 -46.00 9.06
N LEU A 3 -17.21 -45.46 8.21
CA LEU A 3 -17.09 -45.68 6.76
C LEU A 3 -15.96 -44.77 6.26
N SER A 4 -14.84 -45.22 6.08
CA SER A 4 -14.03 -45.90 5.06
C SER A 4 -13.87 -45.17 3.72
N PRO A 5 -12.64 -45.17 3.21
CA PRO A 5 -12.16 -44.32 2.12
C PRO A 5 -12.30 -44.98 0.76
N VAL A 6 -12.38 -44.18 -0.30
CA VAL A 6 -12.20 -44.67 -1.68
C VAL A 6 -11.01 -43.99 -2.29
N ILE A 7 -9.98 -44.80 -2.50
CA ILE A 7 -8.78 -44.52 -3.30
C ILE A 7 -9.14 -44.82 -4.75
N VAL A 8 -8.96 -43.85 -5.63
CA VAL A 8 -8.94 -44.12 -7.09
C VAL A 8 -7.57 -43.72 -7.63
N ILE A 9 -6.81 -44.78 -7.92
CA ILE A 9 -5.54 -44.71 -8.64
C ILE A 9 -5.87 -44.76 -10.13
N GLY A 10 -5.51 -43.70 -10.85
CA GLY A 10 -5.56 -43.64 -12.30
C GLY A 10 -4.14 -43.47 -12.86
N ALA A 11 -3.57 -44.56 -13.30
CA ALA A 11 -2.32 -44.57 -14.06
C ALA A 11 -2.62 -44.31 -15.53
N PHE A 12 -1.95 -43.35 -16.14
CA PHE A 12 -1.83 -43.24 -17.59
C PHE A 12 -0.36 -43.26 -17.98
N ALA A 13 -0.05 -44.31 -18.72
CA ALA A 13 1.25 -44.54 -19.30
C ALA A 13 1.30 -44.04 -20.77
N LEU A 14 2.45 -43.46 -21.13
CA LEU A 14 3.23 -43.60 -22.36
C LEU A 14 2.55 -43.43 -23.74
N ALA A 15 3.10 -42.49 -24.51
CA ALA A 15 3.59 -42.81 -25.87
C ALA A 15 4.69 -41.81 -26.27
N ALA A 16 5.86 -42.34 -26.40
CA ALA A 16 6.98 -41.76 -27.12
C ALA A 16 6.77 -41.93 -28.62
N CYS A 17 7.08 -40.91 -29.39
CA CYS A 17 7.62 -41.01 -30.75
C CYS A 17 8.19 -39.67 -31.14
N GLY A 18 9.34 -39.56 -31.32
CA GLY A 18 10.42 -39.11 -31.97
C GLY A 18 10.16 -38.55 -33.36
N GLU A 19 10.48 -37.30 -33.60
CA GLU A 19 10.82 -36.81 -34.93
C GLU A 19 11.90 -35.75 -34.82
N ARG A 20 13.05 -36.13 -35.35
CA ARG A 20 14.26 -35.34 -35.44
C ARG A 20 14.11 -34.41 -36.65
N ALA A 21 13.69 -33.22 -36.46
CA ALA A 21 13.65 -32.19 -37.47
C ALA A 21 14.76 -31.18 -37.28
N ALA A 22 15.43 -30.91 -38.37
CA ALA A 22 16.58 -30.07 -38.60
C ALA A 22 16.66 -28.79 -37.81
N ALA A 23 17.87 -28.46 -37.36
CA ALA A 23 18.26 -27.19 -36.77
C ALA A 23 17.95 -26.02 -37.74
N PRO A 24 17.20 -25.00 -37.33
CA PRO A 24 17.20 -23.74 -38.02
C PRO A 24 18.43 -22.93 -37.66
N LYS A 25 19.04 -22.32 -38.68
CA LYS A 25 20.15 -21.36 -38.58
C LYS A 25 19.87 -20.30 -37.52
N PRO A 26 20.92 -19.83 -36.82
CA PRO A 26 20.76 -18.69 -35.96
C PRO A 26 20.45 -17.43 -36.80
N THR A 27 19.23 -16.97 -36.72
CA THR A 27 18.87 -15.62 -37.15
C THR A 27 19.41 -14.68 -36.09
N GLU A 28 20.36 -13.89 -36.49
CA GLU A 28 20.92 -12.76 -35.73
C GLU A 28 19.77 -11.82 -35.36
N THR A 29 19.26 -11.99 -34.14
CA THR A 29 18.26 -11.10 -33.56
C THR A 29 19.02 -9.85 -33.13
N ALA A 30 18.75 -8.73 -33.81
CA ALA A 30 19.18 -7.42 -33.41
C ALA A 30 18.88 -7.18 -31.91
N PRO A 31 19.78 -6.48 -31.19
CA PRO A 31 19.55 -6.17 -29.78
C PRO A 31 18.25 -5.40 -29.64
N ALA A 32 17.25 -5.99 -28.98
CA ALA A 32 16.09 -5.27 -28.53
C ALA A 32 16.62 -4.16 -27.58
N GLU A 33 16.41 -2.94 -28.02
CA GLU A 33 16.63 -1.75 -27.22
C GLU A 33 15.83 -1.89 -25.94
N VAL A 34 16.49 -2.27 -24.86
CA VAL A 34 15.94 -2.22 -23.51
C VAL A 34 15.68 -0.75 -23.24
N LYS A 35 14.44 -0.31 -23.48
CA LYS A 35 13.98 0.96 -22.91
C LYS A 35 14.16 0.85 -21.41
N THR A 36 15.26 1.41 -20.93
CA THR A 36 15.43 1.75 -19.52
C THR A 36 14.15 2.49 -19.11
N PRO A 37 13.42 2.04 -18.08
CA PRO A 37 12.32 2.85 -17.57
C PRO A 37 12.96 4.16 -17.15
N GLU A 38 12.62 5.20 -17.89
CA GLU A 38 12.91 6.58 -17.53
C GLU A 38 12.44 6.73 -16.09
N ALA A 39 13.40 6.96 -15.18
CA ALA A 39 13.11 7.22 -13.79
C ALA A 39 12.09 8.36 -13.78
N ALA A 40 10.85 8.04 -13.48
CA ALA A 40 9.80 9.03 -13.30
C ALA A 40 10.37 10.02 -12.28
N VAL A 41 10.69 11.21 -12.74
CA VAL A 41 11.03 12.35 -11.89
C VAL A 41 9.83 12.47 -10.98
N THR A 42 9.97 12.05 -9.73
CA THR A 42 8.92 12.15 -8.73
C THR A 42 8.71 13.64 -8.54
N ALA A 43 7.75 14.21 -9.27
CA ALA A 43 7.31 15.57 -9.04
C ALA A 43 6.99 15.66 -7.55
N ALA A 44 7.57 16.62 -6.85
CA ALA A 44 7.29 16.83 -5.44
C ALA A 44 5.76 16.93 -5.31
N LEU A 45 5.18 16.06 -4.47
CA LEU A 45 3.75 16.07 -4.19
C LEU A 45 3.36 17.47 -3.69
N SER A 46 2.21 17.94 -4.13
CA SER A 46 1.64 19.17 -3.59
C SER A 46 1.26 18.97 -2.12
N ASP A 47 1.24 20.04 -1.33
CA ASP A 47 0.75 19.99 0.05
C ASP A 47 -0.69 19.47 0.13
N ALA A 48 -1.51 19.76 -0.89
CA ALA A 48 -2.87 19.25 -0.99
C ALA A 48 -2.89 17.72 -1.15
N ASP A 49 -2.03 17.16 -2.01
CA ASP A 49 -1.93 15.71 -2.17
C ASP A 49 -1.32 15.04 -0.95
N LEU A 50 -0.33 15.67 -0.32
CA LEU A 50 0.25 15.19 0.94
C LEU A 50 -0.83 15.04 2.04
N ARG A 51 -1.68 16.06 2.22
CA ARG A 51 -2.82 16.01 3.16
C ARG A 51 -3.80 14.92 2.81
N ARG A 52 -4.17 14.81 1.54
CA ARG A 52 -5.11 13.78 1.05
C ARG A 52 -4.61 12.37 1.31
N VAL A 53 -3.35 12.10 0.96
CA VAL A 53 -2.72 10.78 1.15
C VAL A 53 -2.61 10.44 2.63
N CYS A 54 -2.20 11.39 3.49
CA CYS A 54 -2.12 11.18 4.92
C CYS A 54 -3.50 10.87 5.54
N ARG A 55 -4.56 11.59 5.11
CA ARG A 55 -5.95 11.26 5.53
C ARG A 55 -6.35 9.85 5.13
N ALA A 56 -6.09 9.46 3.87
CA ALA A 56 -6.42 8.13 3.38
C ALA A 56 -5.67 7.03 4.12
N GLY A 57 -4.36 7.20 4.31
CA GLY A 57 -3.52 6.24 5.01
C GLY A 57 -3.95 6.02 6.46
N LEU A 58 -4.13 7.11 7.21
CA LEU A 58 -4.57 7.03 8.60
C LEU A 58 -6.00 6.49 8.73
N ALA A 59 -6.89 6.87 7.81
CA ALA A 59 -8.24 6.33 7.77
C ALA A 59 -8.24 4.81 7.59
N SER A 60 -7.41 4.29 6.68
CA SER A 60 -7.26 2.86 6.45
C SER A 60 -6.73 2.14 7.71
N VAL A 61 -5.65 2.66 8.31
CA VAL A 61 -5.03 2.06 9.51
C VAL A 61 -5.98 2.02 10.71
N HIS A 62 -6.77 3.07 10.89
CA HIS A 62 -7.61 3.22 12.08
C HIS A 62 -9.09 2.88 11.83
N GLY A 63 -9.44 2.35 10.65
CA GLY A 63 -10.81 2.00 10.29
C GLY A 63 -11.76 3.19 10.31
N GLN A 64 -11.26 4.39 9.95
CA GLN A 64 -12.01 5.64 9.94
C GLN A 64 -12.43 6.02 8.51
N GLN A 65 -13.39 6.94 8.41
CA GLN A 65 -13.63 7.61 7.13
C GLN A 65 -12.56 8.69 6.91
N PRO A 66 -12.05 8.91 5.69
CA PRO A 66 -11.02 9.92 5.45
C PRO A 66 -11.40 11.32 5.94
N LEU A 67 -12.65 11.70 5.80
CA LEU A 67 -13.17 13.00 6.26
C LEU A 67 -13.29 13.13 7.79
N ALA A 68 -13.18 12.01 8.52
CA ALA A 68 -13.13 12.03 9.99
C ALA A 68 -11.72 12.32 10.52
N ILE A 69 -10.70 12.30 9.64
CA ILE A 69 -9.33 12.69 9.97
C ILE A 69 -9.18 14.18 9.67
N ASP A 70 -9.10 14.99 10.71
CA ASP A 70 -8.80 16.41 10.60
C ASP A 70 -7.30 16.60 10.30
N VAL A 71 -6.97 17.56 9.44
CA VAL A 71 -5.60 18.04 9.24
C VAL A 71 -5.43 19.32 10.05
N ASP A 72 -4.61 19.24 11.09
CA ASP A 72 -4.35 20.36 12.01
C ASP A 72 -3.28 21.32 11.44
N GLY A 73 -2.40 20.82 10.55
CA GLY A 73 -1.34 21.61 9.90
C GLY A 73 -0.39 20.76 9.07
N VAL A 74 0.49 21.44 8.32
CA VAL A 74 1.62 20.84 7.61
C VAL A 74 2.86 21.65 7.94
N GLU A 75 3.92 20.97 8.40
CA GLU A 75 5.20 21.59 8.72
C GLU A 75 6.33 20.64 8.27
N ASP A 76 7.28 21.15 7.49
CA ASP A 76 8.45 20.42 7.01
C ASP A 76 8.12 19.05 6.34
N GLY A 77 7.01 18.99 5.59
CA GLY A 77 6.55 17.76 4.92
C GLY A 77 5.90 16.75 5.87
N VAL A 78 5.62 17.15 7.10
CA VAL A 78 4.86 16.37 8.08
C VAL A 78 3.45 16.95 8.22
N VAL A 79 2.44 16.10 8.05
CA VAL A 79 1.03 16.44 8.26
C VAL A 79 0.65 16.10 9.70
N HIS A 80 0.24 17.09 10.45
CA HIS A 80 -0.31 16.92 11.81
C HIS A 80 -1.80 16.62 11.69
N THR A 81 -2.23 15.55 12.32
CA THR A 81 -3.62 15.07 12.19
C THR A 81 -4.23 14.76 13.53
N SER A 82 -5.57 14.80 13.55
CA SER A 82 -6.34 14.38 14.71
C SER A 82 -7.71 13.84 14.31
N TRP A 83 -8.29 12.99 15.17
CA TRP A 83 -9.63 12.45 15.00
C TRP A 83 -10.24 12.04 16.34
N ARG A 84 -11.53 11.73 16.35
CA ARG A 84 -12.19 11.18 17.53
C ARG A 84 -12.07 9.67 17.56
N ALA A 85 -11.65 9.11 18.69
CA ALA A 85 -11.65 7.68 18.91
C ALA A 85 -13.10 7.15 18.88
N PRO A 86 -13.36 6.03 18.19
CA PRO A 86 -14.73 5.53 18.00
C PRO A 86 -15.38 4.99 19.29
N VAL A 87 -14.59 4.61 20.29
CA VAL A 87 -15.08 3.92 21.49
C VAL A 87 -15.39 4.90 22.62
N ASP A 88 -14.44 5.75 22.98
CA ASP A 88 -14.52 6.66 24.14
C ASP A 88 -14.69 8.13 23.75
N GLY A 89 -14.61 8.43 22.44
CA GLY A 89 -14.68 9.79 21.91
C GLY A 89 -13.49 10.67 22.26
N GLY A 90 -12.41 10.10 22.80
CA GLY A 90 -11.14 10.79 23.05
C GLY A 90 -10.53 11.35 21.78
N ARG A 91 -9.68 12.36 21.88
CA ARG A 91 -8.99 12.93 20.74
C ARG A 91 -7.68 12.17 20.50
N MET A 92 -7.61 11.48 19.38
CA MET A 92 -6.40 10.85 18.86
C MET A 92 -5.61 11.85 18.03
N ARG A 93 -4.30 11.71 18.00
CA ARG A 93 -3.41 12.55 17.17
C ARG A 93 -2.30 11.69 16.58
N ALA A 94 -1.87 12.07 15.39
CA ALA A 94 -0.70 11.47 14.75
C ALA A 94 -0.01 12.48 13.83
N ASP A 95 1.29 12.32 13.68
CA ASP A 95 2.05 12.90 12.57
C ASP A 95 2.07 11.90 11.42
N CYS A 96 1.98 12.41 10.21
CA CYS A 96 2.08 11.61 8.98
C CYS A 96 3.07 12.23 8.02
N ARG A 97 3.86 11.41 7.34
CA ARG A 97 4.75 11.83 6.26
C ARG A 97 4.77 10.80 5.13
N LEU A 98 5.22 11.21 3.98
CA LEU A 98 5.38 10.32 2.83
C LEU A 98 6.85 10.09 2.52
N GLN A 99 7.19 8.83 2.25
CA GLN A 99 8.52 8.40 1.81
C GLN A 99 8.34 7.61 0.50
N ASN A 100 8.57 8.27 -0.64
CA ASN A 100 8.25 7.71 -1.96
C ASN A 100 6.75 7.37 -2.07
N ASP A 101 6.40 6.08 -2.17
CA ASP A 101 5.04 5.55 -2.22
C ASP A 101 4.54 5.03 -0.85
N LEU A 102 5.28 5.29 0.22
CA LEU A 102 4.96 4.85 1.58
C LEU A 102 4.31 5.96 2.39
N VAL A 103 3.31 5.59 3.17
CA VAL A 103 2.74 6.42 4.24
C VAL A 103 3.34 5.96 5.55
N GLU A 104 4.12 6.82 6.18
CA GLU A 104 4.64 6.61 7.53
C GLU A 104 3.88 7.49 8.52
N TRP A 105 3.58 6.98 9.68
CA TRP A 105 2.87 7.72 10.71
C TRP A 105 3.45 7.49 12.09
N LYS A 106 3.22 8.43 12.98
CA LYS A 106 3.69 8.41 14.37
C LYS A 106 2.55 8.80 15.29
N PRO A 107 2.04 7.89 16.14
CA PRO A 107 1.01 8.22 17.11
C PRO A 107 1.53 9.23 18.13
N LEU A 108 0.67 10.12 18.60
CA LEU A 108 1.01 11.14 19.58
C LEU A 108 0.11 11.04 20.81
N GLY A 109 0.67 11.45 21.96
CA GLY A 109 -0.09 11.53 23.22
C GLY A 109 -0.48 10.18 23.79
N LEU A 110 0.27 9.12 23.48
CA LEU A 110 0.11 7.83 24.13
C LEU A 110 0.70 7.84 25.53
N PRO A 111 0.09 7.10 26.48
CA PRO A 111 0.62 6.97 27.86
C PRO A 111 2.02 6.34 27.91
N ASP A 112 2.30 5.44 26.98
CA ASP A 112 3.60 4.80 26.81
C ASP A 112 4.40 5.55 25.73
N GLU A 113 5.39 6.33 26.16
CA GLU A 113 6.24 7.12 25.26
C GLU A 113 7.09 6.25 24.30
N THR A 114 7.34 4.98 24.62
CA THR A 114 8.10 4.07 23.73
C THR A 114 7.34 3.74 22.47
N LEU A 115 6.02 3.89 22.47
CA LEU A 115 5.13 3.72 21.31
C LEU A 115 5.02 5.00 20.48
N VAL A 116 5.50 6.14 20.94
CA VAL A 116 5.51 7.41 20.21
C VAL A 116 6.71 7.44 19.26
N ARG A 117 6.61 6.68 18.20
CA ARG A 117 7.66 6.53 17.18
C ARG A 117 7.07 6.42 15.77
N TRP A 118 7.89 6.66 14.76
CA TRP A 118 7.48 6.40 13.39
C TRP A 118 7.27 4.90 13.17
N MET A 119 6.12 4.55 12.57
CA MET A 119 5.75 3.20 12.20
C MET A 119 6.42 2.86 10.86
N ASN A 120 7.69 2.46 10.93
CA ASN A 120 8.55 2.12 9.79
C ASN A 120 9.57 1.03 10.14
N GLN A 121 9.33 0.27 11.21
CA GLN A 121 10.15 -0.88 11.59
C GLN A 121 9.68 -2.14 10.84
N PRO A 122 10.49 -3.20 10.77
CA PRO A 122 10.13 -4.45 10.08
C PRO A 122 8.84 -5.11 10.58
N ASP A 123 8.49 -4.89 11.85
CA ASP A 123 7.29 -5.45 12.49
C ASP A 123 6.07 -4.51 12.41
N ASP A 124 6.22 -3.36 11.76
CA ASP A 124 5.11 -2.44 11.54
C ASP A 124 4.39 -2.74 10.21
N PRO A 125 3.10 -2.42 10.10
CA PRO A 125 2.40 -2.50 8.82
C PRO A 125 3.02 -1.56 7.78
N VAL A 126 3.21 -2.06 6.57
CA VAL A 126 3.65 -1.27 5.41
C VAL A 126 2.44 -0.72 4.69
N ILE A 127 2.35 0.61 4.57
CA ILE A 127 1.23 1.28 3.93
C ILE A 127 1.74 1.95 2.65
N ARG A 128 1.19 1.53 1.51
CA ARG A 128 1.48 2.11 0.19
C ARG A 128 0.29 2.86 -0.33
N TYR A 129 0.54 3.88 -1.13
CA TYR A 129 -0.51 4.64 -1.77
C TYR A 129 -0.31 4.80 -3.27
N VAL A 130 -1.43 4.98 -3.98
CA VAL A 130 -1.47 5.40 -5.38
C VAL A 130 -2.58 6.44 -5.51
N ILE A 131 -2.25 7.60 -6.05
CA ILE A 131 -3.23 8.67 -6.32
C ILE A 131 -3.88 8.38 -7.67
N LYS A 132 -5.22 8.35 -7.70
CA LYS A 132 -6.05 8.18 -8.89
C LYS A 132 -7.12 9.26 -8.90
N ASP A 133 -6.84 10.39 -9.52
CA ASP A 133 -7.77 11.54 -9.57
C ASP A 133 -8.32 11.93 -8.18
N ALA A 134 -9.61 11.73 -7.97
CA ALA A 134 -10.29 12.04 -6.70
C ALA A 134 -10.20 10.90 -5.65
N ALA A 135 -9.64 9.77 -6.01
CA ALA A 135 -9.50 8.61 -5.12
C ALA A 135 -8.02 8.33 -4.82
N ILE A 136 -7.78 7.75 -3.65
CA ILE A 136 -6.48 7.27 -3.24
C ILE A 136 -6.62 5.79 -2.91
N THR A 137 -5.88 4.95 -3.64
CA THR A 137 -5.76 3.54 -3.31
C THR A 137 -4.73 3.37 -2.22
N ILE A 138 -5.12 2.80 -1.09
CA ILE A 138 -4.23 2.40 0.00
C ILE A 138 -4.08 0.89 -0.03
N THR A 139 -2.86 0.42 0.01
CA THR A 139 -2.52 -0.99 0.19
C THR A 139 -1.76 -1.13 1.50
N GLN A 140 -2.34 -1.85 2.45
CA GLN A 140 -1.74 -2.15 3.73
C GLN A 140 -1.26 -3.60 3.75
N THR A 141 0.01 -3.82 4.07
CA THR A 141 0.59 -5.15 4.27
C THR A 141 0.96 -5.30 5.73
N LEU A 142 0.36 -6.28 6.40
CA LEU A 142 0.63 -6.60 7.80
C LEU A 142 1.94 -7.41 7.92
N PRO A 143 2.56 -7.49 9.12
CA PRO A 143 3.79 -8.25 9.34
C PRO A 143 3.69 -9.74 9.03
N ASP A 144 2.49 -10.31 9.09
CA ASP A 144 2.22 -11.71 8.71
C ASP A 144 2.12 -11.93 7.19
N GLY A 145 2.27 -10.86 6.40
CA GLY A 145 2.16 -10.86 4.94
C GLY A 145 0.75 -10.70 4.41
N THR A 146 -0.26 -10.61 5.28
CA THR A 146 -1.64 -10.31 4.88
C THR A 146 -1.69 -8.92 4.25
N THR A 147 -2.35 -8.81 3.09
CA THR A 147 -2.49 -7.55 2.36
C THR A 147 -3.96 -7.19 2.21
N GLU A 148 -4.29 -5.96 2.55
CA GLU A 148 -5.61 -5.35 2.37
C GLU A 148 -5.50 -4.13 1.45
N GLN A 149 -6.50 -3.92 0.61
CA GLN A 149 -6.54 -2.76 -0.29
C GLN A 149 -7.89 -2.06 -0.18
N ALA A 150 -7.85 -0.73 -0.16
CA ALA A 150 -9.03 0.11 -0.15
C ALA A 150 -8.86 1.29 -1.12
N ASP A 151 -9.90 1.59 -1.89
CA ASP A 151 -10.00 2.81 -2.68
C ASP A 151 -10.82 3.83 -1.88
N LEU A 152 -10.19 4.91 -1.46
CA LEU A 152 -10.76 5.92 -0.60
C LEU A 152 -10.98 7.21 -1.37
N ALA A 153 -12.22 7.69 -1.40
CA ALA A 153 -12.54 8.98 -1.97
C ALA A 153 -12.07 10.09 -1.01
N VAL A 154 -11.06 10.84 -1.43
CA VAL A 154 -10.56 12.01 -0.69
C VAL A 154 -10.54 13.17 -1.66
N PRO A 155 -11.56 14.02 -1.66
CA PRO A 155 -11.61 15.17 -2.54
C PRO A 155 -10.39 16.07 -2.30
N ALA A 156 -9.89 16.68 -3.38
CA ALA A 156 -8.89 17.73 -3.26
C ALA A 156 -9.50 18.85 -2.39
N GLU A 157 -8.76 19.24 -1.35
CA GLU A 157 -9.17 20.43 -0.60
C GLU A 157 -9.00 21.61 -1.54
N GLU A 158 -10.10 22.29 -1.79
CA GLU A 158 -10.07 23.59 -2.44
C GLU A 158 -9.26 24.50 -1.50
N GLU A 159 -8.09 24.98 -1.95
CA GLU A 159 -7.29 25.92 -1.18
C GLU A 159 -8.22 27.06 -0.76
N ALA A 160 -8.44 27.19 0.55
CA ALA A 160 -9.18 28.29 1.12
C ALA A 160 -8.45 29.59 0.71
N ARG A 161 -9.04 30.31 -0.23
CA ARG A 161 -8.61 31.64 -0.67
C ARG A 161 -8.74 32.64 0.45
#